data_795714e3c5c655a793870c16219b0d13
#
_entry.id   795714e3c5c655a793870c16219b0d13
#
_cell.length_a   1.000
_cell.length_b   1.000
_cell.length_c   1.000
_cell.angle_alpha   90.00
_cell.angle_beta   90.00
_cell.angle_gamma   90.00
#
_symmetry.space_group_name_H-M   'P 1'
#
loop_
_entity.id
_entity.type
_entity.pdbx_description
1 polymer ?
#
loop_
_entity_poly.entity_id
_entity_poly.type
_entity_poly.pdbx_seq_one_letter_code
_entity_poly.pdbx_strand_id
1 'polypeptide(L)'
;MKMIDKIAADLCLDRDYIFSVVKRSQFYYRDYYIYKRDGGKRQISQPSSELKTLQYWVKNNILSKLPISSSAYAYQKGASIKKHAYFHKNSKYIFHTDICNFFPSISYEHLQPILQDNSKLFENLNIDFDSVETVRDICYRENKLCIGAVSSPIISNIIMYKFDVLMLDYCKKNGLKYSRYADDIYLSSCSYIDRSHVCFLSSLLNKFGFRINTKKTYFSSPKYRRKVTGLVIGTDYSVTIGTEKRKLIKKLVYDKLIHNKGDSNSILGYLAFLKDIEPHTYNNIIAKYSQYCTEDIIEALSK
;
A
#
# COMPACT_ATOMS: atom_id res chain seq x y z
N MET A 1 -14.04 -18.65 -25.40
CA MET A 1 -12.62 -18.44 -25.85
C MET A 1 -11.70 -18.56 -24.63
N LYS A 2 -10.54 -19.22 -24.78
CA LYS A 2 -9.59 -19.31 -23.65
C LYS A 2 -9.01 -17.94 -23.31
N MET A 3 -8.64 -17.72 -22.03
CA MET A 3 -8.09 -16.44 -21.55
C MET A 3 -6.85 -16.02 -22.34
N ILE A 4 -5.97 -16.94 -22.68
CA ILE A 4 -4.75 -16.65 -23.47
C ILE A 4 -5.10 -16.09 -24.85
N ASP A 5 -6.12 -16.63 -25.50
CA ASP A 5 -6.58 -16.16 -26.84
C ASP A 5 -7.12 -14.71 -26.72
N LYS A 6 -7.84 -14.42 -25.64
CA LYS A 6 -8.35 -13.07 -25.37
C LYS A 6 -7.22 -12.08 -25.10
N ILE A 7 -6.23 -12.46 -24.29
CA ILE A 7 -5.04 -11.62 -24.02
C ILE A 7 -4.29 -11.34 -25.32
N ALA A 8 -4.06 -12.36 -26.13
CA ALA A 8 -3.36 -12.23 -27.41
C ALA A 8 -4.07 -11.27 -28.36
N ALA A 9 -5.39 -11.41 -28.49
CA ALA A 9 -6.22 -10.52 -29.32
C ALA A 9 -6.18 -9.06 -28.81
N ASP A 10 -6.37 -8.84 -27.50
CA ASP A 10 -6.42 -7.50 -26.91
C ASP A 10 -5.06 -6.77 -26.95
N LEU A 11 -3.96 -7.50 -26.87
CA LEU A 11 -2.60 -6.94 -26.90
C LEU A 11 -1.99 -6.93 -28.31
N CYS A 12 -2.69 -7.48 -29.32
CA CYS A 12 -2.19 -7.66 -30.69
C CYS A 12 -0.84 -8.40 -30.71
N LEU A 13 -0.71 -9.45 -29.87
CA LEU A 13 0.48 -10.28 -29.75
C LEU A 13 0.20 -11.71 -30.20
N ASP A 14 1.25 -12.40 -30.62
CA ASP A 14 1.16 -13.81 -30.98
C ASP A 14 0.69 -14.69 -29.84
N ARG A 15 -0.23 -15.60 -30.11
CA ARG A 15 -0.84 -16.48 -29.11
C ARG A 15 0.18 -17.43 -28.48
N ASP A 16 1.06 -18.01 -29.26
CA ASP A 16 2.01 -19.01 -28.80
C ASP A 16 3.12 -18.32 -27.98
N TYR A 17 3.44 -17.07 -28.34
CA TYR A 17 4.28 -16.22 -27.49
C TYR A 17 3.66 -16.01 -26.11
N ILE A 18 2.40 -15.55 -26.01
CA ILE A 18 1.68 -15.37 -24.75
C ILE A 18 1.63 -16.67 -23.95
N PHE A 19 1.28 -17.79 -24.61
CA PHE A 19 1.25 -19.10 -23.97
C PHE A 19 2.62 -19.48 -23.38
N SER A 20 3.71 -19.22 -24.09
CA SER A 20 5.06 -19.50 -23.62
C SER A 20 5.44 -18.67 -22.38
N VAL A 21 5.07 -17.38 -22.36
CA VAL A 21 5.30 -16.50 -21.21
C VAL A 21 4.50 -16.95 -20.00
N VAL A 22 3.21 -17.27 -20.16
CA VAL A 22 2.35 -17.76 -19.08
C VAL A 22 2.88 -19.07 -18.51
N LYS A 23 3.18 -20.06 -19.35
CA LYS A 23 3.68 -21.37 -18.94
C LYS A 23 5.02 -21.30 -18.17
N ARG A 24 5.83 -20.31 -18.52
CA ARG A 24 7.16 -20.09 -17.91
C ARG A 24 7.18 -18.90 -16.96
N SER A 25 6.05 -18.39 -16.53
CA SER A 25 5.92 -17.16 -15.73
C SER A 25 6.83 -17.12 -14.50
N GLN A 26 7.09 -18.26 -13.87
CA GLN A 26 7.94 -18.38 -12.71
C GLN A 26 9.39 -17.92 -12.96
N PHE A 27 9.87 -18.02 -14.20
CA PHE A 27 11.22 -17.60 -14.61
C PHE A 27 11.30 -16.13 -15.04
N TYR A 28 10.17 -15.46 -15.21
CA TYR A 28 10.09 -14.06 -15.60
C TYR A 28 10.15 -13.08 -14.44
N TYR A 29 10.88 -13.45 -13.36
CA TYR A 29 11.11 -12.58 -12.20
C TYR A 29 12.61 -12.39 -11.96
N ARG A 30 12.99 -11.15 -11.62
CA ARG A 30 14.31 -10.80 -11.10
C ARG A 30 14.21 -10.58 -9.61
N ASP A 31 14.94 -11.37 -8.82
CA ASP A 31 14.97 -11.24 -7.36
C ASP A 31 16.14 -10.34 -6.93
N TYR A 32 15.85 -9.48 -5.96
CA TYR A 32 16.87 -8.71 -5.24
C TYR A 32 16.38 -8.39 -3.83
N TYR A 33 17.30 -7.96 -2.97
CA TYR A 33 17.02 -7.66 -1.57
C TYR A 33 17.16 -6.17 -1.30
N ILE A 34 16.20 -5.63 -0.52
CA ILE A 34 16.25 -4.28 0.04
C ILE A 34 16.41 -4.39 1.55
N TYR A 35 17.34 -3.64 2.14
CA TYR A 35 17.50 -3.58 3.58
C TYR A 35 16.34 -2.81 4.23
N LYS A 36 15.77 -3.40 5.27
CA LYS A 36 14.79 -2.72 6.12
C LYS A 36 15.53 -1.80 7.11
N ARG A 37 14.80 -0.86 7.70
CA ARG A 37 15.35 0.05 8.72
C ARG A 37 15.80 -0.66 10.00
N ASP A 38 15.26 -1.83 10.29
CA ASP A 38 15.60 -2.71 11.41
C ASP A 38 16.77 -3.67 11.12
N GLY A 39 17.47 -3.48 9.99
CA GLY A 39 18.57 -4.34 9.53
C GLY A 39 18.14 -5.64 8.84
N GLY A 40 16.84 -5.97 8.84
CA GLY A 40 16.33 -7.12 8.11
C GLY A 40 16.38 -6.93 6.60
N LYS A 41 16.26 -8.03 5.85
CA LYS A 41 16.17 -8.02 4.38
C LYS A 41 14.72 -8.22 3.93
N ARG A 42 14.33 -7.55 2.86
CA ARG A 42 13.06 -7.76 2.16
C ARG A 42 13.38 -8.22 0.75
N GLN A 43 12.93 -9.40 0.39
CA GLN A 43 13.01 -9.89 -0.99
C GLN A 43 11.99 -9.15 -1.85
N ILE A 44 12.43 -8.67 -2.99
CA ILE A 44 11.62 -8.08 -4.04
C ILE A 44 11.74 -8.99 -5.25
N SER A 45 10.60 -9.42 -5.79
CA SER A 45 10.52 -10.21 -7.01
C SER A 45 9.89 -9.34 -8.10
N GLN A 46 10.73 -8.70 -8.89
CA GLN A 46 10.28 -7.80 -9.95
C GLN A 46 9.98 -8.61 -11.22
N PRO A 47 8.73 -8.57 -11.75
CA PRO A 47 8.41 -9.21 -13.01
C PRO A 47 9.11 -8.51 -14.18
N SER A 48 9.48 -9.27 -15.22
CA SER A 48 9.96 -8.74 -16.49
C SER A 48 8.89 -7.89 -17.18
N SER A 49 9.26 -7.17 -18.23
CA SER A 49 8.32 -6.35 -19.04
C SER A 49 7.17 -7.17 -19.60
N GLU A 50 7.47 -8.36 -20.09
CA GLU A 50 6.50 -9.28 -20.71
C GLU A 50 5.45 -9.73 -19.68
N LEU A 51 5.90 -10.30 -18.57
CA LEU A 51 5.00 -10.76 -17.50
C LEU A 51 4.23 -9.58 -16.86
N LYS A 52 4.89 -8.43 -16.71
CA LYS A 52 4.27 -7.22 -16.20
C LYS A 52 3.13 -6.74 -17.10
N THR A 53 3.27 -6.84 -18.40
CA THR A 53 2.22 -6.51 -19.38
C THR A 53 0.99 -7.42 -19.16
N LEU A 54 1.20 -8.73 -19.01
CA LEU A 54 0.11 -9.67 -18.72
C LEU A 54 -0.55 -9.38 -17.36
N GLN A 55 0.25 -9.06 -16.34
CA GLN A 55 -0.28 -8.65 -15.01
C GLN A 55 -1.13 -7.37 -15.11
N TYR A 56 -0.74 -6.39 -15.94
CA TYR A 56 -1.56 -5.21 -16.19
C TYR A 56 -2.87 -5.56 -16.90
N TRP A 57 -2.83 -6.46 -17.88
CA TRP A 57 -4.04 -6.90 -18.56
C TRP A 57 -5.03 -7.54 -17.56
N VAL A 58 -4.58 -8.52 -16.74
CA VAL A 58 -5.41 -9.15 -15.70
C VAL A 58 -5.93 -8.12 -14.69
N LYS A 59 -5.06 -7.22 -14.24
CA LYS A 59 -5.44 -6.14 -13.33
C LYS A 59 -6.55 -5.26 -13.88
N ASN A 60 -6.43 -4.81 -15.13
CA ASN A 60 -7.34 -3.83 -15.71
C ASN A 60 -8.67 -4.46 -16.17
N ASN A 61 -8.64 -5.69 -16.68
CA ASN A 61 -9.81 -6.33 -17.26
C ASN A 61 -10.61 -7.18 -16.24
N ILE A 62 -9.94 -7.78 -15.26
CA ILE A 62 -10.56 -8.69 -14.29
C ILE A 62 -10.56 -8.10 -12.89
N LEU A 63 -9.37 -7.89 -12.31
CA LEU A 63 -9.24 -7.55 -10.89
C LEU A 63 -9.85 -6.19 -10.53
N SER A 64 -9.77 -5.20 -11.42
CA SER A 64 -10.35 -3.86 -11.20
C SER A 64 -11.87 -3.85 -11.14
N LYS A 65 -12.54 -4.94 -11.53
CA LYS A 65 -14.00 -5.10 -11.48
C LYS A 65 -14.49 -5.73 -10.17
N LEU A 66 -13.56 -6.27 -9.37
CA LEU A 66 -13.88 -6.90 -8.10
C LEU A 66 -13.96 -5.84 -6.98
N PRO A 67 -14.80 -6.07 -5.95
CA PRO A 67 -15.01 -5.10 -4.90
C PRO A 67 -13.78 -4.93 -4.01
N ILE A 68 -13.52 -3.68 -3.61
CA ILE A 68 -12.49 -3.30 -2.64
C ILE A 68 -13.16 -2.44 -1.56
N SER A 69 -12.78 -2.65 -0.32
CA SER A 69 -13.34 -1.92 0.82
C SER A 69 -12.93 -0.44 0.81
N SER A 70 -13.86 0.43 1.18
CA SER A 70 -13.58 1.87 1.41
C SER A 70 -12.64 2.12 2.60
N SER A 71 -12.47 1.14 3.49
CA SER A 71 -11.52 1.20 4.61
C SER A 71 -10.08 0.89 4.22
N ALA A 72 -9.83 0.40 3.00
CA ALA A 72 -8.48 0.17 2.48
C ALA A 72 -7.92 1.48 1.91
N TYR A 73 -6.95 2.08 2.59
CA TYR A 73 -6.33 3.37 2.22
C TYR A 73 -5.05 3.21 1.39
N ALA A 74 -4.66 2.00 1.03
CA ALA A 74 -3.52 1.73 0.15
C ALA A 74 -3.99 1.18 -1.20
N TYR A 75 -3.20 1.44 -2.26
CA TYR A 75 -3.36 0.83 -3.59
C TYR A 75 -4.67 1.15 -4.32
N GLN A 76 -5.37 2.19 -3.91
CA GLN A 76 -6.60 2.68 -4.55
C GLN A 76 -6.39 4.07 -5.15
N LYS A 77 -7.11 4.35 -6.24
CA LYS A 77 -7.09 5.68 -6.87
C LYS A 77 -7.58 6.74 -5.88
N GLY A 78 -6.81 7.80 -5.72
CA GLY A 78 -7.12 8.90 -4.81
C GLY A 78 -6.90 8.61 -3.31
N ALA A 79 -6.42 7.42 -2.94
CA ALA A 79 -5.93 7.13 -1.60
C ALA A 79 -4.59 7.83 -1.35
N SER A 80 -4.38 8.27 -0.10
CA SER A 80 -3.09 8.84 0.32
C SER A 80 -2.89 8.65 1.82
N ILE A 81 -1.63 8.66 2.26
CA ILE A 81 -1.28 8.63 3.68
C ILE A 81 -1.86 9.84 4.44
N LYS A 82 -2.00 10.99 3.76
CA LYS A 82 -2.64 12.19 4.30
C LYS A 82 -4.10 11.93 4.62
N LYS A 83 -4.90 11.46 3.63
CA LYS A 83 -6.31 11.11 3.83
C LYS A 83 -6.48 10.08 4.94
N HIS A 84 -5.60 9.08 4.98
CA HIS A 84 -5.61 8.06 6.01
C HIS A 84 -5.38 8.63 7.40
N ALA A 85 -4.38 9.50 7.58
CA ALA A 85 -4.14 10.16 8.86
C ALA A 85 -5.28 11.11 9.27
N TYR A 86 -5.85 11.83 8.29
CA TYR A 86 -7.02 12.70 8.52
C TYR A 86 -8.25 11.93 8.98
N PHE A 87 -8.45 10.71 8.52
CA PHE A 87 -9.55 9.85 8.99
C PHE A 87 -9.48 9.60 10.51
N HIS A 88 -8.26 9.45 11.06
CA HIS A 88 -8.03 9.19 12.47
C HIS A 88 -7.75 10.44 13.32
N LYS A 89 -7.61 11.63 12.73
CA LYS A 89 -7.07 12.83 13.41
C LYS A 89 -7.80 13.20 14.69
N ASN A 90 -9.13 13.05 14.73
CA ASN A 90 -9.96 13.43 15.88
C ASN A 90 -10.04 12.35 16.98
N SER A 91 -9.34 11.23 16.82
CA SER A 91 -9.34 10.15 17.81
C SER A 91 -8.24 10.38 18.86
N LYS A 92 -8.58 10.16 20.14
CA LYS A 92 -7.62 10.26 21.26
C LYS A 92 -6.73 9.03 21.37
N TYR A 93 -7.28 7.85 21.10
CA TYR A 93 -6.60 6.57 21.23
C TYR A 93 -6.47 5.94 19.85
N ILE A 94 -5.31 5.37 19.56
CA ILE A 94 -5.03 4.66 18.31
C ILE A 94 -4.34 3.34 18.66
N PHE A 95 -4.88 2.26 18.17
CA PHE A 95 -4.24 0.95 18.12
C PHE A 95 -3.74 0.71 16.70
N HIS A 96 -2.53 0.19 16.60
CA HIS A 96 -1.91 -0.22 15.33
C HIS A 96 -1.35 -1.63 15.45
N THR A 97 -1.51 -2.39 14.38
CA THR A 97 -0.84 -3.67 14.17
C THR A 97 -0.55 -3.89 12.69
N ASP A 98 0.38 -4.78 12.40
CA ASP A 98 0.81 -5.17 11.05
C ASP A 98 0.48 -6.66 10.86
N ILE A 99 0.16 -7.08 9.65
CA ILE A 99 -0.06 -8.49 9.32
C ILE A 99 1.28 -9.16 9.01
N CYS A 100 1.56 -10.28 9.68
CA CYS A 100 2.79 -11.04 9.44
C CYS A 100 2.90 -11.51 7.98
N ASN A 101 4.03 -11.21 7.33
CA ASN A 101 4.36 -11.70 5.98
C ASN A 101 3.21 -11.56 4.97
N PHE A 102 2.50 -10.44 5.00
CA PHE A 102 1.21 -10.25 4.33
C PHE A 102 1.17 -10.78 2.89
N PHE A 103 1.97 -10.23 1.96
CA PHE A 103 1.97 -10.71 0.56
C PHE A 103 2.33 -12.19 0.44
N PRO A 104 3.41 -12.69 1.04
CA PRO A 104 3.76 -14.11 0.97
C PRO A 104 2.75 -15.06 1.63
N SER A 105 1.89 -14.57 2.54
CA SER A 105 0.83 -15.39 3.14
C SER A 105 -0.43 -15.49 2.28
N ILE A 106 -0.51 -14.73 1.20
CA ILE A 106 -1.63 -14.77 0.27
C ILE A 106 -1.33 -15.76 -0.86
N SER A 107 -2.05 -16.86 -0.89
CA SER A 107 -2.00 -17.86 -1.94
C SER A 107 -3.19 -17.74 -2.91
N TYR A 108 -3.15 -18.47 -4.02
CA TYR A 108 -4.22 -18.46 -5.01
C TYR A 108 -5.56 -18.96 -4.45
N GLU A 109 -5.54 -19.89 -3.50
CA GLU A 109 -6.72 -20.43 -2.81
C GLU A 109 -7.54 -19.34 -2.10
N HIS A 110 -6.93 -18.19 -1.74
CA HIS A 110 -7.67 -17.06 -1.23
C HIS A 110 -8.43 -16.28 -2.32
N LEU A 111 -7.89 -16.24 -3.55
CA LEU A 111 -8.51 -15.52 -4.67
C LEU A 111 -9.51 -16.39 -5.45
N GLN A 112 -9.25 -17.67 -5.60
CA GLN A 112 -10.03 -18.59 -6.43
C GLN A 112 -11.54 -18.58 -6.11
N PRO A 113 -12.00 -18.67 -4.83
CA PRO A 113 -13.42 -18.60 -4.51
C PRO A 113 -14.05 -17.26 -4.91
N ILE A 114 -13.30 -16.17 -4.80
CA ILE A 114 -13.79 -14.84 -5.17
C ILE A 114 -13.99 -14.75 -6.69
N LEU A 115 -13.10 -15.34 -7.49
CA LEU A 115 -13.26 -15.41 -8.94
C LEU A 115 -14.45 -16.29 -9.32
N GLN A 116 -14.67 -17.42 -8.60
CA GLN A 116 -15.83 -18.31 -8.79
C GLN A 116 -17.14 -17.58 -8.49
N ASP A 117 -17.24 -16.88 -7.35
CA ASP A 117 -18.42 -16.08 -6.99
C ASP A 117 -18.71 -14.95 -8.01
N ASN A 118 -17.73 -14.57 -8.84
CA ASN A 118 -17.81 -13.53 -9.85
C ASN A 118 -17.61 -14.06 -11.28
N SER A 119 -17.97 -15.31 -11.56
CA SER A 119 -17.80 -15.98 -12.88
C SER A 119 -18.39 -15.20 -14.05
N LYS A 120 -19.49 -14.46 -13.83
CA LYS A 120 -20.08 -13.56 -14.83
C LYS A 120 -19.12 -12.52 -15.42
N LEU A 121 -18.05 -12.16 -14.71
CA LEU A 121 -17.03 -11.26 -15.27
C LEU A 121 -16.31 -11.90 -16.46
N PHE A 122 -16.10 -13.21 -16.42
CA PHE A 122 -15.43 -13.95 -17.51
C PHE A 122 -16.37 -14.12 -18.70
N GLU A 123 -17.65 -14.39 -18.45
CA GLU A 123 -18.68 -14.43 -19.50
C GLU A 123 -18.77 -13.09 -20.25
N ASN A 124 -18.78 -11.97 -19.53
CA ASN A 124 -18.80 -10.62 -20.10
C ASN A 124 -17.57 -10.30 -20.97
N LEU A 125 -16.45 -10.98 -20.73
CA LEU A 125 -15.22 -10.87 -21.52
C LEU A 125 -15.13 -11.92 -22.62
N ASN A 126 -16.17 -12.78 -22.79
CA ASN A 126 -16.18 -13.95 -23.65
C ASN A 126 -15.02 -14.93 -23.34
N ILE A 127 -14.71 -15.10 -22.06
CA ILE A 127 -13.66 -16.00 -21.59
C ILE A 127 -14.30 -17.22 -20.94
N ASP A 128 -13.87 -18.43 -21.35
CA ASP A 128 -14.27 -19.67 -20.69
C ASP A 128 -13.70 -19.72 -19.26
N PHE A 129 -14.58 -19.93 -18.29
CA PHE A 129 -14.17 -19.92 -16.88
C PHE A 129 -13.14 -21.02 -16.56
N ASP A 130 -13.13 -22.14 -17.29
CA ASP A 130 -12.12 -23.20 -17.13
C ASP A 130 -10.68 -22.70 -17.33
N SER A 131 -10.52 -21.53 -17.99
CA SER A 131 -9.20 -20.90 -18.17
C SER A 131 -8.81 -19.91 -17.05
N VAL A 132 -9.61 -19.81 -15.98
CA VAL A 132 -9.39 -18.89 -14.85
C VAL A 132 -8.06 -19.12 -14.12
N GLU A 133 -7.53 -20.34 -14.16
CA GLU A 133 -6.24 -20.67 -13.57
C GLU A 133 -5.07 -19.91 -14.22
N THR A 134 -5.25 -19.41 -15.45
CA THR A 134 -4.29 -18.50 -16.09
C THR A 134 -4.04 -17.25 -15.24
N VAL A 135 -5.01 -16.81 -14.43
CA VAL A 135 -4.84 -15.72 -13.47
C VAL A 135 -3.78 -16.09 -12.41
N ARG A 136 -3.79 -17.33 -11.92
CA ARG A 136 -2.76 -17.85 -11.00
C ARG A 136 -1.40 -17.79 -11.65
N ASP A 137 -1.29 -18.32 -12.86
CA ASP A 137 -0.02 -18.46 -13.56
C ASP A 137 0.63 -17.10 -13.89
N ILE A 138 -0.19 -16.07 -14.15
CA ILE A 138 0.26 -14.69 -14.40
C ILE A 138 0.57 -13.92 -13.11
N CYS A 139 -0.25 -14.07 -12.07
CA CYS A 139 -0.24 -13.17 -10.91
C CYS A 139 0.48 -13.72 -9.67
N TYR A 140 0.72 -15.02 -9.61
CA TYR A 140 1.34 -15.68 -8.46
C TYR A 140 2.68 -16.31 -8.85
N ARG A 141 3.60 -16.31 -7.91
CA ARG A 141 4.87 -17.03 -8.00
C ARG A 141 4.92 -18.07 -6.90
N GLU A 142 5.17 -19.33 -7.25
CA GLU A 142 5.15 -20.43 -6.27
C GLU A 142 3.89 -20.41 -5.40
N ASN A 143 2.75 -20.15 -6.05
CA ASN A 143 1.43 -20.03 -5.41
C ASN A 143 1.32 -18.92 -4.34
N LYS A 144 2.20 -17.89 -4.35
CA LYS A 144 2.20 -16.78 -3.40
C LYS A 144 2.24 -15.44 -4.12
N LEU A 145 1.71 -14.38 -3.48
CA LEU A 145 1.91 -13.02 -3.97
C LEU A 145 3.34 -12.56 -3.73
N CYS A 146 3.90 -11.88 -4.73
CA CYS A 146 5.24 -11.31 -4.66
C CYS A 146 5.20 -9.82 -4.29
N ILE A 147 6.20 -9.37 -3.53
CA ILE A 147 6.48 -7.95 -3.39
C ILE A 147 7.22 -7.51 -4.64
N GLY A 148 6.62 -6.60 -5.41
CA GLY A 148 7.16 -6.09 -6.68
C GLY A 148 6.29 -6.41 -7.90
N ALA A 149 5.37 -7.38 -7.83
CA ALA A 149 4.41 -7.65 -8.87
C ALA A 149 3.30 -6.58 -8.93
N VAL A 150 2.86 -6.24 -10.14
CA VAL A 150 1.83 -5.19 -10.39
C VAL A 150 0.45 -5.60 -9.88
N SER A 151 0.14 -6.89 -9.94
CA SER A 151 -1.14 -7.45 -9.52
C SER A 151 -1.28 -7.64 -8.01
N SER A 152 -0.16 -7.85 -7.27
CA SER A 152 -0.19 -8.16 -5.84
C SER A 152 -0.94 -7.12 -4.98
N PRO A 153 -0.78 -5.80 -5.19
CA PRO A 153 -1.47 -4.80 -4.40
C PRO A 153 -3.00 -4.86 -4.50
N ILE A 154 -3.54 -4.97 -5.70
CA ILE A 154 -4.99 -5.04 -5.92
C ILE A 154 -5.56 -6.36 -5.43
N ILE A 155 -4.88 -7.49 -5.68
CA ILE A 155 -5.31 -8.82 -5.20
C ILE A 155 -5.40 -8.82 -3.67
N SER A 156 -4.40 -8.25 -2.99
CA SER A 156 -4.43 -8.18 -1.52
C SER A 156 -5.64 -7.41 -0.98
N ASN A 157 -6.06 -6.33 -1.65
CA ASN A 157 -7.26 -5.59 -1.26
C ASN A 157 -8.56 -6.36 -1.53
N ILE A 158 -8.62 -7.09 -2.65
CA ILE A 158 -9.77 -7.92 -3.02
C ILE A 158 -9.97 -9.04 -1.99
N ILE A 159 -8.92 -9.75 -1.63
CA ILE A 159 -8.96 -10.84 -0.65
C ILE A 159 -9.39 -10.34 0.72
N MET A 160 -8.90 -9.18 1.12
CA MET A 160 -9.24 -8.56 2.41
C MET A 160 -10.64 -7.91 2.43
N TYR A 161 -11.38 -7.87 1.33
CA TYR A 161 -12.68 -7.21 1.27
C TYR A 161 -13.68 -7.72 2.33
N LYS A 162 -13.89 -9.04 2.39
CA LYS A 162 -14.82 -9.65 3.37
C LYS A 162 -14.36 -9.39 4.83
N PHE A 163 -13.05 -9.47 5.08
CA PHE A 163 -12.48 -9.12 6.39
C PHE A 163 -12.74 -7.65 6.75
N ASP A 164 -12.46 -6.74 5.83
CA ASP A 164 -12.66 -5.30 6.03
C ASP A 164 -14.14 -4.96 6.32
N VAL A 165 -15.08 -5.60 5.62
CA VAL A 165 -16.53 -5.40 5.86
C VAL A 165 -16.92 -5.85 7.27
N LEU A 166 -16.46 -7.02 7.71
CA LEU A 166 -16.74 -7.52 9.07
C LEU A 166 -16.11 -6.63 10.15
N MET A 167 -14.89 -6.13 9.91
CA MET A 167 -14.23 -5.20 10.82
C MET A 167 -14.94 -3.84 10.88
N LEU A 168 -15.41 -3.33 9.76
CA LEU A 168 -16.19 -2.08 9.71
C LEU A 168 -17.50 -2.21 10.52
N ASP A 169 -18.24 -3.30 10.34
CA ASP A 169 -19.47 -3.56 11.09
C ASP A 169 -19.20 -3.67 12.60
N TYR A 170 -18.20 -4.47 12.97
CA TYR A 170 -17.78 -4.60 14.37
C TYR A 170 -17.38 -3.25 14.99
N CYS A 171 -16.56 -2.49 14.30
CA CYS A 171 -16.08 -1.19 14.80
C CYS A 171 -17.22 -0.16 14.91
N LYS A 172 -18.16 -0.15 13.95
CA LYS A 172 -19.35 0.71 14.01
C LYS A 172 -20.19 0.42 15.26
N LYS A 173 -20.41 -0.86 15.57
CA LYS A 173 -21.18 -1.28 16.77
C LYS A 173 -20.49 -0.92 18.09
N ASN A 174 -19.16 -0.79 18.09
CA ASN A 174 -18.35 -0.51 19.28
C ASN A 174 -17.82 0.93 19.36
N GLY A 175 -18.29 1.85 18.51
CA GLY A 175 -17.84 3.25 18.53
C GLY A 175 -16.36 3.44 18.15
N LEU A 176 -15.81 2.52 17.35
CA LEU A 176 -14.45 2.55 16.87
C LEU A 176 -14.41 2.98 15.38
N LYS A 177 -13.29 3.58 14.97
CA LYS A 177 -12.94 3.74 13.56
C LYS A 177 -11.98 2.64 13.15
N TYR A 178 -12.19 2.05 11.99
CA TYR A 178 -11.34 1.04 11.38
C TYR A 178 -10.80 1.52 10.04
N SER A 179 -9.54 1.25 9.79
CA SER A 179 -8.92 1.38 8.46
C SER A 179 -7.75 0.43 8.29
N ARG A 180 -7.41 0.16 7.04
CA ARG A 180 -6.25 -0.66 6.66
C ARG A 180 -5.42 0.06 5.59
N TYR A 181 -4.11 0.08 5.77
CA TYR A 181 -3.15 0.55 4.78
C TYR A 181 -2.20 -0.58 4.41
N ALA A 182 -2.48 -1.31 3.34
CA ALA A 182 -1.82 -2.58 2.98
C ALA A 182 -1.94 -3.62 4.10
N ASP A 183 -0.80 -3.93 4.76
CA ASP A 183 -0.67 -4.81 5.92
C ASP A 183 -0.89 -4.11 7.27
N ASP A 184 -0.86 -2.78 7.30
CA ASP A 184 -1.06 -2.00 8.53
C ASP A 184 -2.56 -1.83 8.85
N ILE A 185 -2.99 -2.27 10.04
CA ILE A 185 -4.35 -2.14 10.55
C ILE A 185 -4.39 -1.10 11.66
N TYR A 186 -5.37 -0.20 11.57
CA TYR A 186 -5.60 0.85 12.57
C TYR A 186 -7.02 0.77 13.13
N LEU A 187 -7.12 0.80 14.47
CA LEU A 187 -8.34 1.10 15.19
C LEU A 187 -8.16 2.42 15.92
N SER A 188 -9.18 3.26 15.96
CA SER A 188 -9.09 4.50 16.74
C SER A 188 -10.42 4.89 17.35
N SER A 189 -10.35 5.61 18.48
CA SER A 189 -11.53 6.05 19.24
C SER A 189 -11.23 7.30 20.05
N CYS A 190 -12.29 8.00 20.46
CA CYS A 190 -12.19 9.04 21.50
C CYS A 190 -12.10 8.45 22.91
N SER A 191 -12.56 7.21 23.10
CA SER A 191 -12.49 6.43 24.34
C SER A 191 -11.34 5.44 24.30
N TYR A 192 -10.97 4.90 25.46
CA TYR A 192 -9.95 3.87 25.58
C TYR A 192 -10.30 2.63 24.72
N ILE A 193 -9.32 2.08 24.02
CA ILE A 193 -9.48 0.87 23.20
C ILE A 193 -9.09 -0.32 24.07
N ASP A 194 -10.09 -1.11 24.45
CA ASP A 194 -9.90 -2.29 25.26
C ASP A 194 -9.21 -3.44 24.51
N ARG A 195 -8.53 -4.31 25.24
CA ARG A 195 -7.85 -5.49 24.67
C ARG A 195 -8.81 -6.48 24.02
N SER A 196 -10.07 -6.52 24.42
CA SER A 196 -11.10 -7.36 23.81
C SER A 196 -11.26 -7.07 22.31
N HIS A 197 -11.14 -5.80 21.89
CA HIS A 197 -11.19 -5.42 20.48
C HIS A 197 -9.99 -5.97 19.69
N VAL A 198 -8.82 -6.05 20.33
CA VAL A 198 -7.61 -6.64 19.71
C VAL A 198 -7.74 -8.17 19.63
N CYS A 199 -8.32 -8.80 20.65
CA CYS A 199 -8.60 -10.23 20.64
C CYS A 199 -9.59 -10.59 19.52
N PHE A 200 -10.65 -9.80 19.34
CA PHE A 200 -11.60 -9.96 18.24
C PHE A 200 -10.91 -9.82 16.88
N LEU A 201 -10.14 -8.75 16.67
CA LEU A 201 -9.35 -8.52 15.45
C LEU A 201 -8.44 -9.71 15.15
N SER A 202 -7.68 -10.18 16.15
CA SER A 202 -6.76 -11.31 15.99
C SER A 202 -7.50 -12.61 15.66
N SER A 203 -8.60 -12.88 16.34
CA SER A 203 -9.45 -14.05 16.07
C SER A 203 -10.03 -13.99 14.66
N LEU A 204 -10.49 -12.83 14.22
CA LEU A 204 -11.03 -12.67 12.87
C LEU A 204 -9.93 -12.83 11.82
N LEU A 205 -8.74 -12.22 11.99
CA LEU A 205 -7.60 -12.41 11.08
C LEU A 205 -7.22 -13.89 10.95
N ASN A 206 -7.19 -14.63 12.07
CA ASN A 206 -6.88 -16.07 12.05
C ASN A 206 -7.89 -16.86 11.21
N LYS A 207 -9.18 -16.51 11.23
CA LYS A 207 -10.21 -17.15 10.38
C LYS A 207 -9.96 -16.93 8.88
N PHE A 208 -9.28 -15.81 8.52
CA PHE A 208 -8.89 -15.52 7.15
C PHE A 208 -7.46 -16.02 6.81
N GLY A 209 -6.83 -16.81 7.69
CA GLY A 209 -5.48 -17.36 7.47
C GLY A 209 -4.35 -16.41 7.76
N PHE A 210 -4.61 -15.24 8.37
CA PHE A 210 -3.61 -14.22 8.67
C PHE A 210 -3.32 -14.10 10.17
N ARG A 211 -2.15 -13.56 10.52
CA ARG A 211 -1.74 -13.35 11.92
C ARG A 211 -1.23 -11.94 12.13
N ILE A 212 -1.53 -11.38 13.31
CA ILE A 212 -0.97 -10.09 13.73
C ILE A 212 0.53 -10.21 14.04
N ASN A 213 1.25 -9.14 13.76
CA ASN A 213 2.66 -9.01 14.13
C ASN A 213 2.77 -8.33 15.50
N THR A 214 2.89 -9.13 16.56
CA THR A 214 2.94 -8.61 17.93
C THR A 214 4.11 -7.66 18.17
N LYS A 215 5.24 -7.83 17.47
CA LYS A 215 6.42 -6.95 17.58
C LYS A 215 6.18 -5.54 17.03
N LYS A 216 5.21 -5.40 16.12
CA LYS A 216 4.82 -4.11 15.52
C LYS A 216 3.49 -3.59 16.05
N THR A 217 2.92 -4.24 17.06
CA THR A 217 1.66 -3.86 17.67
C THR A 217 1.89 -2.83 18.77
N TYR A 218 1.17 -1.72 18.71
CA TYR A 218 1.26 -0.68 19.75
C TYR A 218 -0.06 0.07 19.95
N PHE A 219 -0.19 0.64 21.14
CA PHE A 219 -1.26 1.56 21.51
C PHE A 219 -0.67 2.97 21.67
N SER A 220 -1.38 3.95 21.16
CA SER A 220 -1.07 5.36 21.37
C SER A 220 -2.24 6.05 22.04
N SER A 221 -1.94 6.97 22.97
CA SER A 221 -2.90 7.79 23.73
C SER A 221 -2.50 9.27 23.64
N PRO A 222 -3.28 10.20 24.18
CA PRO A 222 -2.91 11.62 24.21
C PRO A 222 -1.57 11.93 24.87
N LYS A 223 -1.09 11.06 25.79
CA LYS A 223 0.22 11.17 26.44
C LYS A 223 1.38 10.74 25.54
N TYR A 224 1.11 10.01 24.47
CA TYR A 224 2.12 9.46 23.57
C TYR A 224 1.92 9.97 22.16
N ARG A 225 2.98 9.94 21.38
CA ARG A 225 2.98 10.36 19.98
C ARG A 225 2.07 9.44 19.14
N ARG A 226 0.95 9.99 18.64
CA ARG A 226 0.02 9.27 17.77
C ARG A 226 0.54 9.30 16.33
N LYS A 227 0.75 8.15 15.74
CA LYS A 227 1.24 8.02 14.34
C LYS A 227 0.26 7.20 13.51
N VAL A 228 -0.01 7.66 12.29
CA VAL A 228 -0.78 6.94 11.27
C VAL A 228 -0.03 7.01 9.96
N THR A 229 0.35 5.87 9.39
CA THR A 229 1.14 5.77 8.14
C THR A 229 2.32 6.73 8.06
N GLY A 230 3.04 6.88 9.18
CA GLY A 230 4.24 7.73 9.27
C GLY A 230 3.98 9.23 9.48
N LEU A 231 2.72 9.67 9.47
CA LEU A 231 2.32 11.03 9.87
C LEU A 231 2.00 11.08 11.36
N VAL A 232 2.20 12.23 11.97
CA VAL A 232 1.97 12.49 13.40
C VAL A 232 0.69 13.29 13.57
N ILE A 233 -0.17 12.86 14.48
CA ILE A 233 -1.35 13.60 14.90
C ILE A 233 -1.00 14.37 16.18
N GLY A 234 -1.01 15.70 16.10
CA GLY A 234 -0.77 16.62 17.22
C GLY A 234 -1.85 16.57 18.29
N THR A 235 -1.58 17.21 19.42
CA THR A 235 -2.58 17.41 20.51
C THR A 235 -3.71 18.33 20.08
N ASP A 236 -3.43 19.23 19.18
CA ASP A 236 -4.36 20.14 18.50
C ASP A 236 -5.11 19.46 17.32
N TYR A 237 -4.96 18.14 17.17
CA TYR A 237 -5.50 17.35 16.07
C TYR A 237 -4.95 17.72 14.67
N SER A 238 -3.88 18.50 14.59
CA SER A 238 -3.18 18.73 13.32
C SER A 238 -2.48 17.45 12.83
N VAL A 239 -2.43 17.27 11.51
CA VAL A 239 -1.70 16.16 10.87
C VAL A 239 -0.40 16.73 10.32
N THR A 240 0.73 16.16 10.75
CA THR A 240 2.06 16.69 10.47
C THR A 240 3.05 15.59 10.09
N ILE A 241 4.17 15.96 9.47
CA ILE A 241 5.28 15.03 9.23
C ILE A 241 6.12 14.76 10.49
N GLY A 242 5.89 15.55 11.54
CA GLY A 242 6.60 15.47 12.82
C GLY A 242 7.92 16.25 12.86
N THR A 243 8.32 16.64 14.08
CA THR A 243 9.46 17.53 14.34
C THR A 243 10.78 17.00 13.78
N GLU A 244 11.04 15.70 13.91
CA GLU A 244 12.28 15.08 13.42
C GLU A 244 12.44 15.19 11.90
N LYS A 245 11.38 14.89 11.14
CA LYS A 245 11.41 15.05 9.68
C LYS A 245 11.52 16.53 9.27
N ARG A 246 10.84 17.45 9.97
CA ARG A 246 10.98 18.89 9.72
C ARG A 246 12.44 19.35 9.94
N LYS A 247 13.09 18.91 11.03
CA LYS A 247 14.50 19.21 11.28
C LYS A 247 15.41 18.62 10.20
N LEU A 248 15.17 17.40 9.79
CA LEU A 248 15.92 16.76 8.69
C LEU A 248 15.80 17.55 7.39
N ILE A 249 14.59 17.93 6.98
CA ILE A 249 14.36 18.69 5.75
C ILE A 249 15.10 20.04 5.82
N LYS A 250 14.98 20.77 6.94
CA LYS A 250 15.71 22.03 7.15
C LYS A 250 17.23 21.86 6.99
N LYS A 251 17.76 20.80 7.59
CA LYS A 251 19.19 20.48 7.48
C LYS A 251 19.60 20.16 6.05
N LEU A 252 18.85 19.30 5.35
CA LEU A 252 19.14 18.93 3.97
C LEU A 252 19.13 20.14 3.02
N VAL A 253 18.12 21.02 3.16
CA VAL A 253 18.03 22.27 2.39
C VAL A 253 19.24 23.17 2.67
N TYR A 254 19.60 23.35 3.95
CA TYR A 254 20.77 24.15 4.34
C TYR A 254 22.07 23.56 3.79
N ASP A 255 22.29 22.28 4.01
CA ASP A 255 23.53 21.59 3.57
C ASP A 255 23.69 21.67 2.03
N LYS A 256 22.60 21.59 1.28
CA LYS A 256 22.63 21.73 -0.18
C LYS A 256 22.97 23.14 -0.61
N LEU A 257 22.30 24.16 -0.07
CA LEU A 257 22.47 25.54 -0.48
C LEU A 257 23.83 26.13 -0.07
N ILE A 258 24.34 25.77 1.12
CA ILE A 258 25.57 26.38 1.67
C ILE A 258 26.80 25.53 1.36
N HIS A 259 26.65 24.21 1.38
CA HIS A 259 27.79 23.30 1.27
C HIS A 259 27.77 22.46 -0.02
N ASN A 260 26.76 22.63 -0.87
CA ASN A 260 26.49 21.82 -2.07
C ASN A 260 26.52 20.29 -1.77
N LYS A 261 25.98 19.91 -0.59
CA LYS A 261 25.93 18.51 -0.13
C LYS A 261 24.52 17.97 -0.14
N GLY A 262 24.36 16.74 -0.60
CA GLY A 262 23.09 16.03 -0.63
C GLY A 262 22.55 15.80 -2.04
N ASP A 263 21.66 14.81 -2.15
CA ASP A 263 21.00 14.46 -3.40
C ASP A 263 19.80 15.38 -3.66
N SER A 264 19.84 16.14 -4.74
CA SER A 264 18.81 17.09 -5.15
C SER A 264 17.43 16.43 -5.28
N ASN A 265 17.34 15.24 -5.88
CA ASN A 265 16.08 14.55 -6.07
C ASN A 265 15.42 14.17 -4.74
N SER A 266 16.21 13.69 -3.78
CA SER A 266 15.72 13.38 -2.43
C SER A 266 15.23 14.62 -1.70
N ILE A 267 15.96 15.74 -1.80
CA ILE A 267 15.58 17.01 -1.15
C ILE A 267 14.28 17.55 -1.73
N LEU A 268 14.17 17.61 -3.06
CA LEU A 268 12.96 18.05 -3.75
C LEU A 268 11.76 17.13 -3.43
N GLY A 269 11.98 15.81 -3.37
CA GLY A 269 10.97 14.85 -2.94
C GLY A 269 10.48 15.09 -1.50
N TYR A 270 11.38 15.40 -0.56
CA TYR A 270 11.00 15.77 0.80
C TYR A 270 10.26 17.12 0.86
N LEU A 271 10.64 18.10 0.07
CA LEU A 271 9.95 19.39 -0.02
C LEU A 271 8.55 19.23 -0.61
N ALA A 272 8.39 18.45 -1.68
CA ALA A 272 7.08 18.14 -2.26
C ALA A 272 6.18 17.42 -1.26
N PHE A 273 6.71 16.45 -0.52
CA PHE A 273 6.00 15.77 0.55
C PHE A 273 5.58 16.73 1.69
N LEU A 274 6.48 17.63 2.10
CA LEU A 274 6.16 18.65 3.11
C LEU A 274 5.08 19.61 2.61
N LYS A 275 5.15 20.05 1.36
CA LYS A 275 4.17 20.93 0.72
C LYS A 275 2.77 20.31 0.72
N ASP A 276 2.66 19.01 0.43
CA ASP A 276 1.37 18.30 0.47
C ASP A 276 0.80 18.24 1.90
N ILE A 277 1.60 17.88 2.90
CA ILE A 277 1.10 17.64 4.27
C ILE A 277 0.95 18.93 5.07
N GLU A 278 1.96 19.83 5.00
CA GLU A 278 2.09 21.05 5.80
C GLU A 278 2.46 22.26 4.91
N PRO A 279 1.53 22.78 4.08
CA PRO A 279 1.83 23.87 3.15
C PRO A 279 2.41 25.11 3.84
N HIS A 280 1.91 25.45 5.02
CA HIS A 280 2.39 26.62 5.79
C HIS A 280 3.86 26.43 6.23
N THR A 281 4.20 25.25 6.75
CA THR A 281 5.59 24.94 7.14
C THR A 281 6.53 24.94 5.92
N TYR A 282 6.05 24.42 4.78
CA TYR A 282 6.79 24.48 3.52
C TYR A 282 7.09 25.94 3.13
N ASN A 283 6.07 26.81 3.07
CA ASN A 283 6.25 28.22 2.72
C ASN A 283 7.24 28.93 3.65
N ASN A 284 7.20 28.66 4.96
CA ASN A 284 8.13 29.23 5.92
C ASN A 284 9.57 28.75 5.70
N ILE A 285 9.77 27.50 5.28
CA ILE A 285 11.11 27.00 4.95
C ILE A 285 11.61 27.66 3.67
N ILE A 286 10.79 27.71 2.63
CA ILE A 286 11.14 28.35 1.36
C ILE A 286 11.52 29.84 1.61
N ALA A 287 10.67 30.60 2.26
CA ALA A 287 10.93 32.02 2.56
C ALA A 287 12.22 32.22 3.37
N LYS A 288 12.46 31.35 4.38
CA LYS A 288 13.68 31.44 5.20
C LYS A 288 14.96 31.21 4.40
N TYR A 289 14.95 30.21 3.50
CA TYR A 289 16.18 29.77 2.82
C TYR A 289 16.39 30.44 1.46
N SER A 290 15.38 31.10 0.88
CA SER A 290 15.51 31.90 -0.35
C SER A 290 16.55 33.05 -0.21
N GLN A 291 16.78 33.55 1.01
CA GLN A 291 17.80 34.58 1.26
C GLN A 291 19.25 34.11 0.99
N TYR A 292 19.47 32.79 0.86
CA TYR A 292 20.79 32.23 0.53
C TYR A 292 20.98 31.97 -0.97
N CYS A 293 20.00 32.34 -1.80
CA CYS A 293 20.01 32.15 -3.26
C CYS A 293 19.79 33.49 -3.97
N THR A 294 20.43 33.65 -5.12
CA THR A 294 20.16 34.78 -6.05
C THR A 294 19.08 34.44 -7.08
N GLU A 295 18.78 33.16 -7.24
CA GLU A 295 17.79 32.60 -8.14
C GLU A 295 16.64 31.95 -7.34
N ASP A 296 15.65 31.35 -8.04
CA ASP A 296 14.60 30.58 -7.37
C ASP A 296 15.20 29.40 -6.56
N ILE A 297 14.74 29.26 -5.32
CA ILE A 297 15.29 28.25 -4.40
C ILE A 297 15.13 26.80 -4.94
N ILE A 298 14.06 26.52 -5.69
CA ILE A 298 13.84 25.20 -6.27
C ILE A 298 14.84 24.93 -7.39
N GLU A 299 15.15 25.97 -8.20
CA GLU A 299 16.21 25.89 -9.22
C GLU A 299 17.58 25.68 -8.57
N ALA A 300 17.90 26.43 -7.52
CA ALA A 300 19.15 26.28 -6.77
C ALA A 300 19.31 24.89 -6.15
N LEU A 301 18.22 24.29 -5.63
CA LEU A 301 18.24 22.95 -5.06
C LEU A 301 18.29 21.82 -6.11
N SER A 302 17.94 22.11 -7.36
CA SER A 302 17.95 21.10 -8.44
C SER A 302 19.32 20.93 -9.10
N LYS A 303 20.22 21.89 -8.95
CA LYS A 303 21.62 21.82 -9.37
C LYS A 303 22.44 20.94 -8.43
#